data_e6b69f8a9b187510c3573ebbdf4f4fd4
#
_entry.id   e6b69f8a9b187510c3573ebbdf4f4fd4
#
_cell.length_a   1.000
_cell.length_b   1.000
_cell.length_c   1.000
_cell.angle_alpha   90.00
_cell.angle_beta   90.00
_cell.angle_gamma   90.00
#
_symmetry.space_group_name_H-M   'P 1'
#
loop_
_entity.id
_entity.type
_entity.pdbx_description
1 polymer ?
#
loop_
_entity_poly.entity_id
_entity_poly.type
_entity_poly.pdbx_seq_one_letter_code
_entity_poly.pdbx_strand_id
1 'polypeptide(L)'
;MFQSELNYKEYLNKLKKNELINIINDYNKLCDIYGYKKIEDTKSKKDVLIDLIDNVKENYAKGIIMSLDKRDYLALKEMVKKSSMESLNNNRALINFLKSKYILLLNDTLEIPKDIKLNEILKDKAVQKHIGYWTNVYDFVDGIIIAYGVVDISYFNELINDVKEKDNIFKMINFYYKKDYVVTEDRLISNKLSNKKRIDKYFKDKNYKKFTTKEYIALGRSLYHHNIKSYKKFIKMLKNYYVFKKNENKVMQVSWSVNIKEE
;
A
#
# COMPACT_ATOMS: atom_id res chain seq x y z
N MET A 1 20.97 2.12 8.32
CA MET A 1 20.02 2.86 9.15
C MET A 1 20.59 2.92 10.55
N PHE A 2 20.72 4.09 11.10
CA PHE A 2 21.37 4.27 12.39
C PHE A 2 20.33 4.18 13.49
N GLN A 3 20.70 3.53 14.58
CA GLN A 3 19.88 3.58 15.79
C GLN A 3 20.15 4.93 16.46
N SER A 4 19.11 5.66 16.78
CA SER A 4 19.22 6.95 17.46
C SER A 4 19.69 6.75 18.91
N GLU A 5 20.34 7.75 19.47
CA GLU A 5 20.60 7.79 20.91
C GLU A 5 19.31 8.06 21.71
N LEU A 6 18.30 8.67 21.06
CA LEU A 6 17.01 8.96 21.66
C LEU A 6 16.13 7.72 21.77
N ASN A 7 15.42 7.59 22.88
CA ASN A 7 14.28 6.67 22.97
C ASN A 7 13.01 7.30 22.35
N TYR A 8 11.96 6.51 22.14
CA TYR A 8 10.75 6.97 21.48
C TYR A 8 10.05 8.08 22.26
N LYS A 9 9.98 7.97 23.58
CA LYS A 9 9.40 8.99 24.45
C LYS A 9 10.13 10.34 24.35
N GLU A 10 11.46 10.36 24.31
CA GLU A 10 12.27 11.55 24.11
C GLU A 10 12.00 12.20 22.75
N TYR A 11 11.80 11.38 21.72
CA TYR A 11 11.39 11.86 20.40
C TYR A 11 9.98 12.46 20.42
N LEU A 12 8.99 11.78 21.01
CA LEU A 12 7.62 12.28 21.13
C LEU A 12 7.54 13.63 21.83
N ASN A 13 8.42 13.88 22.80
CA ASN A 13 8.50 15.18 23.49
C ASN A 13 8.80 16.36 22.56
N LYS A 14 9.49 16.14 21.43
CA LYS A 14 9.79 17.16 20.42
C LYS A 14 8.61 17.46 19.50
N LEU A 15 7.60 16.60 19.44
CA LEU A 15 6.44 16.74 18.58
C LEU A 15 5.43 17.73 19.16
N LYS A 16 4.65 18.36 18.25
CA LYS A 16 3.49 19.17 18.63
C LYS A 16 2.31 18.28 19.04
N LYS A 17 1.39 18.80 19.83
CA LYS A 17 0.20 18.05 20.27
C LYS A 17 -0.60 17.46 19.10
N ASN A 18 -0.77 18.19 18.00
CA ASN A 18 -1.48 17.71 16.81
C ASN A 18 -0.78 16.52 16.15
N GLU A 19 0.55 16.46 16.19
CA GLU A 19 1.31 15.32 15.66
C GLU A 19 1.11 14.06 16.51
N LEU A 20 1.06 14.22 17.84
CA LEU A 20 0.72 13.12 18.75
C LEU A 20 -0.70 12.60 18.52
N ILE A 21 -1.67 13.49 18.28
CA ILE A 21 -3.04 13.10 17.92
C ILE A 21 -3.06 12.32 16.58
N ASN A 22 -2.24 12.72 15.61
CA ASN A 22 -2.12 11.99 14.34
C ASN A 22 -1.57 10.58 14.54
N ILE A 23 -0.58 10.40 15.43
CA ILE A 23 -0.05 9.08 15.80
C ILE A 23 -1.17 8.22 16.43
N ILE A 24 -1.94 8.77 17.37
CA ILE A 24 -3.05 8.06 18.01
C ILE A 24 -4.12 7.66 16.98
N ASN A 25 -4.48 8.57 16.07
CA ASN A 25 -5.45 8.28 15.02
C ASN A 25 -4.97 7.15 14.10
N ASP A 26 -3.69 7.15 13.72
CA ASP A 26 -3.12 6.09 12.89
C ASP A 26 -3.01 4.76 13.66
N TYR A 27 -2.64 4.80 14.95
CA TYR A 27 -2.66 3.62 15.81
C TYR A 27 -4.06 3.05 15.94
N ASN A 28 -5.08 3.88 16.16
CA ASN A 28 -6.46 3.44 16.27
C ASN A 28 -7.01 2.81 14.99
N LYS A 29 -6.57 3.28 13.79
CA LYS A 29 -6.87 2.59 12.52
C LYS A 29 -6.24 1.19 12.48
N LEU A 30 -5.01 1.04 12.97
CA LEU A 30 -4.37 -0.28 13.08
C LEU A 30 -5.06 -1.18 14.10
N CYS A 31 -5.59 -0.61 15.19
CA CYS A 31 -6.41 -1.37 16.14
C CYS A 31 -7.66 -1.96 15.50
N ASP A 32 -8.30 -1.21 14.58
CA ASP A 32 -9.47 -1.70 13.83
C ASP A 32 -9.13 -2.84 12.86
N ILE A 33 -7.86 -2.97 12.48
CA ILE A 33 -7.37 -4.02 11.57
C ILE A 33 -6.88 -5.24 12.37
N TYR A 34 -6.11 -4.99 13.44
CA TYR A 34 -5.36 -6.03 14.15
C TYR A 34 -5.96 -6.42 15.49
N GLY A 35 -7.06 -5.79 15.92
CA GLY A 35 -7.73 -6.07 17.18
C GLY A 35 -6.96 -5.59 18.42
N TYR A 36 -6.08 -4.60 18.29
CA TYR A 36 -5.43 -3.98 19.43
C TYR A 36 -6.40 -3.08 20.21
N LYS A 37 -6.08 -2.81 21.48
CA LYS A 37 -6.85 -1.87 22.29
C LYS A 37 -6.60 -0.44 21.83
N LYS A 38 -7.68 0.30 21.54
CA LYS A 38 -7.62 1.71 21.11
C LYS A 38 -7.20 2.65 22.26
N ILE A 39 -6.62 3.77 21.87
CA ILE A 39 -6.42 4.93 22.74
C ILE A 39 -7.64 5.85 22.54
N GLU A 40 -8.51 5.94 23.55
CA GLU A 40 -9.75 6.72 23.45
C GLU A 40 -9.53 8.20 23.81
N ASP A 41 -8.58 8.47 24.71
CA ASP A 41 -8.33 9.81 25.19
C ASP A 41 -7.36 10.57 24.25
N THR A 42 -7.93 11.47 23.45
CA THR A 42 -7.19 12.38 22.57
C THR A 42 -7.20 13.83 23.06
N LYS A 43 -7.93 14.12 24.14
CA LYS A 43 -8.10 15.49 24.66
C LYS A 43 -7.13 15.85 25.79
N SER A 44 -6.48 14.86 26.37
CA SER A 44 -5.53 15.00 27.45
C SER A 44 -4.38 15.98 27.19
N LYS A 45 -3.66 16.32 28.25
CA LYS A 45 -2.43 17.12 28.18
C LYS A 45 -1.37 16.36 27.39
N LYS A 46 -0.40 17.10 26.83
CA LYS A 46 0.65 16.57 25.96
C LYS A 46 1.39 15.38 26.62
N ASP A 47 1.76 15.51 27.88
CA ASP A 47 2.54 14.48 28.58
C ASP A 47 1.76 13.16 28.71
N VAL A 48 0.45 13.23 28.97
CA VAL A 48 -0.42 12.06 29.02
C VAL A 48 -0.50 11.37 27.65
N LEU A 49 -0.64 12.14 26.56
CA LEU A 49 -0.66 11.59 25.20
C LEU A 49 0.66 10.89 24.87
N ILE A 50 1.79 11.46 25.29
CA ILE A 50 3.12 10.87 25.11
C ILE A 50 3.19 9.50 25.81
N ASP A 51 2.77 9.44 27.07
CA ASP A 51 2.77 8.18 27.83
C ASP A 51 1.87 7.11 27.21
N LEU A 52 0.69 7.50 26.73
CA LEU A 52 -0.22 6.58 26.04
C LEU A 52 0.39 6.02 24.77
N ILE A 53 1.05 6.86 23.96
CA ILE A 53 1.71 6.43 22.72
C ILE A 53 2.93 5.56 23.03
N ASP A 54 3.73 5.94 24.02
CA ASP A 54 4.93 5.17 24.39
C ASP A 54 4.57 3.76 24.88
N ASN A 55 3.46 3.60 25.61
CA ASN A 55 2.98 2.31 26.07
C ASN A 55 2.55 1.36 24.93
N VAL A 56 2.21 1.89 23.75
CA VAL A 56 1.76 1.08 22.61
C VAL A 56 2.76 1.07 21.45
N LYS A 57 3.95 1.65 21.61
CA LYS A 57 4.94 1.85 20.55
C LYS A 57 5.31 0.59 19.79
N GLU A 58 5.44 -0.55 20.48
CA GLU A 58 5.77 -1.83 19.83
C GLU A 58 4.65 -2.31 18.91
N ASN A 59 3.41 -2.25 19.37
CA ASN A 59 2.23 -2.60 18.56
C ASN A 59 2.05 -1.64 17.40
N TYR A 60 2.31 -0.35 17.63
CA TYR A 60 2.26 0.67 16.58
C TYR A 60 3.31 0.43 15.50
N ALA A 61 4.57 0.26 15.89
CA ALA A 61 5.66 -0.03 14.95
C ALA A 61 5.39 -1.33 14.17
N LYS A 62 4.98 -2.40 14.88
CA LYS A 62 4.61 -3.67 14.26
C LYS A 62 3.47 -3.52 13.27
N GLY A 63 2.41 -2.81 13.62
CA GLY A 63 1.25 -2.56 12.75
C GLY A 63 1.62 -1.79 11.48
N ILE A 64 2.45 -0.74 11.59
CA ILE A 64 2.98 -0.01 10.42
C ILE A 64 3.78 -0.94 9.50
N ILE A 65 4.67 -1.75 10.05
CA ILE A 65 5.47 -2.69 9.24
C ILE A 65 4.58 -3.74 8.57
N MET A 66 3.58 -4.25 9.27
CA MET A 66 2.62 -5.23 8.74
C MET A 66 1.72 -4.65 7.64
N SER A 67 1.59 -3.32 7.54
CA SER A 67 0.84 -2.66 6.47
C SER A 67 1.62 -2.53 5.15
N LEU A 68 2.92 -2.84 5.14
CA LEU A 68 3.76 -2.77 3.94
C LEU A 68 3.49 -3.94 2.99
N ASP A 69 3.71 -3.70 1.69
CA ASP A 69 3.85 -4.80 0.75
C ASP A 69 5.22 -5.49 0.88
N LYS A 70 5.37 -6.65 0.26
CA LYS A 70 6.61 -7.43 0.32
C LYS A 70 7.82 -6.68 -0.26
N ARG A 71 7.61 -5.81 -1.26
CA ARG A 71 8.69 -5.04 -1.89
C ARG A 71 9.23 -4.00 -0.92
N ASP A 72 8.33 -3.26 -0.28
CA ASP A 72 8.70 -2.24 0.71
C ASP A 72 9.29 -2.84 1.98
N TYR A 73 8.73 -3.95 2.43
CA TYR A 73 9.30 -4.70 3.54
C TYR A 73 10.74 -5.15 3.26
N LEU A 74 11.02 -5.70 2.07
CA LEU A 74 12.37 -6.09 1.68
C LEU A 74 13.29 -4.88 1.54
N ALA A 75 12.81 -3.77 0.97
CA ALA A 75 13.56 -2.54 0.88
C ALA A 75 13.91 -1.99 2.27
N LEU A 76 12.95 -1.98 3.21
CA LEU A 76 13.21 -1.57 4.59
C LEU A 76 14.24 -2.48 5.26
N LYS A 77 14.13 -3.80 5.08
CA LYS A 77 15.09 -4.78 5.61
C LYS A 77 16.51 -4.56 5.08
N GLU A 78 16.64 -4.25 3.80
CA GLU A 78 17.94 -3.89 3.21
C GLU A 78 18.49 -2.57 3.75
N MET A 79 17.65 -1.55 3.88
CA MET A 79 18.02 -0.25 4.44
C MET A 79 18.54 -0.39 5.87
N VAL A 80 17.87 -1.19 6.69
CA VAL A 80 18.30 -1.49 8.07
C VAL A 80 19.65 -2.20 8.07
N LYS A 81 19.89 -3.13 7.14
CA LYS A 81 21.12 -3.93 7.07
C LYS A 81 22.32 -3.15 6.53
N LYS A 82 22.14 -2.31 5.50
CA LYS A 82 23.25 -1.68 4.76
C LYS A 82 23.67 -0.34 5.32
N SER A 83 22.84 0.34 6.09
CA SER A 83 23.07 1.71 6.63
C SER A 83 23.57 2.73 5.57
N SER A 84 23.22 2.55 4.29
CA SER A 84 23.78 3.35 3.20
C SER A 84 22.76 4.36 2.65
N MET A 85 23.24 5.58 2.33
CA MET A 85 22.45 6.66 1.76
C MET A 85 21.94 6.35 0.34
N GLU A 86 22.62 5.53 -0.46
CA GLU A 86 22.21 5.17 -1.82
C GLU A 86 20.88 4.40 -1.85
N SER A 87 20.64 3.56 -0.85
CA SER A 87 19.38 2.84 -0.72
C SER A 87 18.17 3.78 -0.44
N LEU A 88 18.42 5.01 0.01
CA LEU A 88 17.43 6.02 0.35
C LEU A 88 16.77 6.63 -0.88
N ASN A 89 17.56 6.98 -1.88
CA ASN A 89 17.04 7.68 -3.08
C ASN A 89 16.05 6.81 -3.87
N ASN A 90 16.27 5.49 -3.89
CA ASN A 90 15.41 4.54 -4.59
C ASN A 90 14.10 4.23 -3.86
N ASN A 91 14.00 4.56 -2.56
CA ASN A 91 12.86 4.21 -1.69
C ASN A 91 12.19 5.44 -1.05
N ARG A 92 12.27 6.61 -1.70
CA ARG A 92 11.80 7.88 -1.17
C ARG A 92 10.34 7.86 -0.69
N ALA A 93 9.46 7.16 -1.42
CA ALA A 93 8.05 7.03 -1.04
C ALA A 93 7.87 6.26 0.28
N LEU A 94 8.57 5.14 0.44
CA LEU A 94 8.58 4.35 1.68
C LEU A 94 9.13 5.18 2.85
N ILE A 95 10.23 5.90 2.64
CA ILE A 95 10.83 6.75 3.66
C ILE A 95 9.85 7.84 4.10
N ASN A 96 9.22 8.53 3.15
CA ASN A 96 8.23 9.56 3.46
C ASN A 96 7.02 8.98 4.21
N PHE A 97 6.58 7.78 3.84
CA PHE A 97 5.53 7.08 4.58
C PHE A 97 5.94 6.80 6.02
N LEU A 98 7.10 6.17 6.25
CA LEU A 98 7.57 5.86 7.59
C LEU A 98 7.83 7.12 8.44
N LYS A 99 8.32 8.19 7.82
CA LYS A 99 8.45 9.51 8.46
C LYS A 99 7.09 10.06 8.87
N SER A 100 6.09 10.00 7.98
CA SER A 100 4.73 10.48 8.28
C SER A 100 4.05 9.67 9.38
N LYS A 101 4.55 8.48 9.68
CA LYS A 101 4.10 7.63 10.79
C LYS A 101 4.95 7.77 12.04
N TYR A 102 5.91 8.68 12.04
CA TYR A 102 6.78 8.96 13.19
C TYR A 102 7.54 7.75 13.75
N ILE A 103 7.80 6.75 12.89
CA ILE A 103 8.62 5.58 13.21
C ILE A 103 10.08 5.83 12.90
N LEU A 104 10.35 6.56 11.81
CA LEU A 104 11.66 7.05 11.49
C LEU A 104 11.84 8.46 12.02
N LEU A 105 12.92 8.67 12.72
CA LEU A 105 13.30 9.97 13.22
C LEU A 105 13.77 10.87 12.09
N LEU A 106 13.52 12.13 12.27
CA LEU A 106 13.72 13.16 11.29
C LEU A 106 14.93 14.01 11.64
N ASN A 107 16.08 13.49 11.28
CA ASN A 107 17.19 14.35 10.88
C ASN A 107 17.51 13.95 9.44
N ASP A 108 18.48 14.59 8.78
CA ASP A 108 18.91 14.22 7.42
C ASP A 108 19.43 12.77 7.34
N THR A 109 19.55 12.11 8.47
CA THR A 109 19.88 10.69 8.63
C THR A 109 18.66 9.89 9.02
N LEU A 110 18.54 8.67 8.47
CA LEU A 110 17.46 7.74 8.84
C LEU A 110 17.79 7.09 10.18
N GLU A 111 17.16 7.59 11.21
CA GLU A 111 17.32 7.10 12.57
C GLU A 111 16.05 6.43 13.07
N ILE A 112 16.21 5.41 13.91
CA ILE A 112 15.12 4.72 14.60
C ILE A 112 15.35 4.92 16.10
N PRO A 113 14.30 5.22 16.88
CA PRO A 113 14.41 5.26 18.32
C PRO A 113 15.03 3.97 18.87
N LYS A 114 15.98 4.10 19.82
CA LYS A 114 16.78 2.96 20.31
C LYS A 114 15.95 1.84 20.96
N ASP A 115 14.77 2.17 21.46
CA ASP A 115 13.85 1.28 22.13
C ASP A 115 12.77 0.69 21.21
N ILE A 116 12.75 1.06 19.93
CA ILE A 116 11.94 0.37 18.91
C ILE A 116 12.77 -0.80 18.33
N LYS A 117 12.36 -2.01 18.67
CA LYS A 117 13.06 -3.24 18.26
C LYS A 117 12.76 -3.65 16.82
N LEU A 118 13.05 -2.73 15.86
CA LEU A 118 12.72 -2.94 14.45
C LEU A 118 13.32 -4.23 13.88
N ASN A 119 14.57 -4.57 14.26
CA ASN A 119 15.23 -5.79 13.82
C ASN A 119 14.49 -7.07 14.25
N GLU A 120 13.87 -7.06 15.43
CA GLU A 120 13.08 -8.20 15.93
C GLU A 120 11.78 -8.31 15.13
N ILE A 121 11.07 -7.17 14.91
CA ILE A 121 9.87 -7.12 14.09
C ILE A 121 10.15 -7.64 12.67
N LEU A 122 11.25 -7.22 12.04
CA LEU A 122 11.62 -7.65 10.68
C LEU A 122 12.06 -9.12 10.60
N LYS A 123 12.39 -9.78 11.73
CA LYS A 123 12.71 -11.21 11.78
C LYS A 123 11.50 -12.08 12.16
N ASP A 124 10.42 -11.48 12.66
CA ASP A 124 9.23 -12.20 13.10
C ASP A 124 8.56 -12.91 11.90
N LYS A 125 8.49 -14.25 11.98
CA LYS A 125 7.88 -15.10 10.94
C LYS A 125 6.39 -14.83 10.75
N ALA A 126 5.67 -14.45 11.83
CA ALA A 126 4.26 -14.13 11.75
C ALA A 126 4.04 -12.82 10.97
N VAL A 127 4.89 -11.81 11.20
CA VAL A 127 4.91 -10.56 10.44
C VAL A 127 5.18 -10.84 8.96
N GLN A 128 6.20 -11.65 8.65
CA GLN A 128 6.54 -12.00 7.26
C GLN A 128 5.39 -12.73 6.54
N LYS A 129 4.74 -13.66 7.22
CA LYS A 129 3.58 -14.40 6.68
C LYS A 129 2.40 -13.44 6.41
N HIS A 130 2.15 -12.53 7.33
CA HIS A 130 1.11 -11.51 7.20
C HIS A 130 1.37 -10.58 6.01
N ILE A 131 2.58 -10.04 5.88
CA ILE A 131 2.98 -9.20 4.74
C ILE A 131 2.82 -9.96 3.42
N GLY A 132 3.21 -11.24 3.38
CA GLY A 132 3.04 -12.08 2.20
C GLY A 132 1.57 -12.22 1.78
N TYR A 133 0.67 -12.39 2.75
CA TYR A 133 -0.78 -12.45 2.50
C TYR A 133 -1.31 -11.11 1.96
N TRP A 134 -1.06 -10.01 2.66
CA TRP A 134 -1.56 -8.69 2.26
C TRP A 134 -0.96 -8.18 0.95
N THR A 135 0.28 -8.56 0.63
CA THR A 135 0.84 -8.28 -0.70
C THR A 135 -0.02 -8.89 -1.81
N ASN A 136 -0.48 -10.13 -1.64
CA ASN A 136 -1.39 -10.75 -2.60
C ASN A 136 -2.75 -10.03 -2.67
N VAL A 137 -3.25 -9.54 -1.54
CA VAL A 137 -4.51 -8.77 -1.49
C VAL A 137 -4.34 -7.43 -2.21
N TYR A 138 -3.25 -6.70 -1.96
CA TYR A 138 -2.95 -5.46 -2.69
C TYR A 138 -2.81 -5.69 -4.19
N ASP A 139 -2.04 -6.71 -4.60
CA ASP A 139 -1.89 -7.09 -6.00
C ASP A 139 -3.25 -7.46 -6.63
N PHE A 140 -4.13 -8.11 -5.87
CA PHE A 140 -5.48 -8.47 -6.33
C PHE A 140 -6.35 -7.22 -6.55
N VAL A 141 -6.38 -6.29 -5.61
CA VAL A 141 -7.13 -5.03 -5.72
C VAL A 141 -6.59 -4.16 -6.86
N ASP A 142 -5.27 -4.02 -6.96
CA ASP A 142 -4.63 -3.30 -8.06
C ASP A 142 -4.97 -3.93 -9.40
N GLY A 143 -5.00 -5.27 -9.47
CA GLY A 143 -5.39 -6.02 -10.67
C GLY A 143 -6.84 -5.77 -11.10
N ILE A 144 -7.77 -5.67 -10.16
CA ILE A 144 -9.17 -5.31 -10.44
C ILE A 144 -9.22 -3.89 -11.03
N ILE A 145 -8.51 -2.94 -10.42
CA ILE A 145 -8.46 -1.55 -10.90
C ILE A 145 -7.80 -1.45 -12.28
N ILE A 146 -6.75 -2.23 -12.53
CA ILE A 146 -6.10 -2.28 -13.85
C ILE A 146 -7.05 -2.88 -14.89
N ALA A 147 -7.82 -3.91 -14.53
CA ALA A 147 -8.74 -4.57 -15.45
C ALA A 147 -9.90 -3.68 -15.88
N TYR A 148 -10.43 -2.87 -14.97
CA TYR A 148 -11.69 -2.16 -15.20
C TYR A 148 -11.58 -0.63 -15.17
N GLY A 149 -10.57 -0.08 -14.53
CA GLY A 149 -10.40 1.36 -14.34
C GLY A 149 -11.35 1.98 -13.31
N VAL A 150 -12.62 1.59 -13.36
CA VAL A 150 -13.68 1.96 -12.40
C VAL A 150 -14.45 0.71 -12.03
N VAL A 151 -14.74 0.55 -10.74
CA VAL A 151 -15.46 -0.62 -10.20
C VAL A 151 -16.46 -0.15 -9.17
N ASP A 152 -17.71 -0.56 -9.33
CA ASP A 152 -18.73 -0.32 -8.32
C ASP A 152 -18.43 -1.11 -7.04
N ILE A 153 -18.66 -0.51 -5.88
CA ILE A 153 -18.37 -1.15 -4.58
C ILE A 153 -19.16 -2.45 -4.41
N SER A 154 -20.38 -2.52 -4.91
CA SER A 154 -21.20 -3.74 -4.89
C SER A 154 -20.51 -4.88 -5.63
N TYR A 155 -20.03 -4.63 -6.86
CA TYR A 155 -19.31 -5.62 -7.64
C TYR A 155 -17.93 -5.95 -7.05
N PHE A 156 -17.22 -4.96 -6.51
CA PHE A 156 -15.98 -5.22 -5.78
C PHE A 156 -16.21 -6.15 -4.59
N ASN A 157 -17.28 -5.94 -3.82
CA ASN A 157 -17.66 -6.81 -2.71
C ASN A 157 -17.95 -8.25 -3.15
N GLU A 158 -18.56 -8.45 -4.33
CA GLU A 158 -18.73 -9.80 -4.89
C GLU A 158 -17.38 -10.45 -5.19
N LEU A 159 -16.42 -9.71 -5.77
CA LEU A 159 -15.11 -10.22 -6.12
C LEU A 159 -14.25 -10.60 -4.90
N ILE A 160 -14.41 -9.89 -3.79
CA ILE A 160 -13.67 -10.16 -2.54
C ILE A 160 -14.40 -11.12 -1.58
N ASN A 161 -15.59 -11.60 -1.94
CA ASN A 161 -16.42 -12.37 -0.99
C ASN A 161 -15.70 -13.60 -0.43
N ASP A 162 -14.88 -14.26 -1.24
CA ASP A 162 -14.11 -15.45 -0.84
C ASP A 162 -12.72 -15.11 -0.28
N VAL A 163 -12.38 -13.82 -0.17
CA VAL A 163 -11.10 -13.40 0.39
C VAL A 163 -11.17 -13.46 1.91
N LYS A 164 -10.20 -14.14 2.51
CA LYS A 164 -10.06 -14.14 3.97
C LYS A 164 -9.87 -12.72 4.47
N GLU A 165 -10.50 -12.38 5.61
CA GLU A 165 -10.41 -11.05 6.21
C GLU A 165 -10.98 -9.93 5.32
N LYS A 166 -11.99 -10.24 4.47
CA LYS A 166 -12.62 -9.29 3.55
C LYS A 166 -13.05 -7.98 4.24
N ASP A 167 -13.52 -8.04 5.47
CA ASP A 167 -13.96 -6.87 6.26
C ASP A 167 -12.81 -5.90 6.57
N ASN A 168 -11.57 -6.38 6.54
CA ASN A 168 -10.38 -5.56 6.75
C ASN A 168 -9.81 -5.00 5.44
N ILE A 169 -10.25 -5.47 4.26
CA ILE A 169 -9.67 -5.05 2.97
C ILE A 169 -9.76 -3.53 2.80
N PHE A 170 -10.95 -2.94 2.99
CA PHE A 170 -11.10 -1.49 2.84
C PHE A 170 -10.27 -0.70 3.86
N LYS A 171 -10.15 -1.18 5.09
CA LYS A 171 -9.32 -0.55 6.12
C LYS A 171 -7.85 -0.57 5.72
N MET A 172 -7.36 -1.74 5.25
CA MET A 172 -5.99 -1.91 4.81
C MET A 172 -5.65 -1.10 3.57
N ILE A 173 -6.48 -1.14 2.53
CA ILE A 173 -6.22 -0.38 1.30
C ILE A 173 -6.32 1.12 1.53
N ASN A 174 -7.11 1.59 2.50
CA ASN A 174 -7.14 3.00 2.89
C ASN A 174 -5.92 3.41 3.73
N PHE A 175 -5.35 2.47 4.48
CA PHE A 175 -4.13 2.70 5.25
C PHE A 175 -2.87 2.61 4.38
N TYR A 176 -2.86 1.72 3.40
CA TYR A 176 -1.74 1.52 2.49
C TYR A 176 -1.53 2.73 1.57
N TYR A 177 -0.30 3.21 1.49
CA TYR A 177 0.02 4.48 0.83
C TYR A 177 0.27 4.38 -0.69
N LYS A 178 0.56 3.19 -1.20
CA LYS A 178 0.82 2.94 -2.63
C LYS A 178 -0.44 2.48 -3.36
N LYS A 179 -1.42 3.33 -3.46
CA LYS A 179 -2.62 3.02 -4.23
C LYS A 179 -2.76 3.94 -5.45
N ASP A 180 -2.97 3.33 -6.60
CA ASP A 180 -3.22 4.02 -7.89
C ASP A 180 -4.72 4.31 -8.11
N TYR A 181 -5.51 4.38 -7.02
CA TYR A 181 -6.96 4.56 -7.08
C TYR A 181 -7.51 5.35 -5.89
N VAL A 182 -8.72 5.87 -6.08
CA VAL A 182 -9.50 6.52 -5.03
C VAL A 182 -10.69 5.63 -4.69
N VAL A 183 -10.99 5.49 -3.41
CA VAL A 183 -12.20 4.84 -2.89
C VAL A 183 -13.22 5.94 -2.60
N THR A 184 -14.38 5.88 -3.26
CA THR A 184 -15.56 6.69 -2.96
C THR A 184 -16.60 5.84 -2.24
N GLU A 185 -17.76 6.41 -1.90
CA GLU A 185 -18.84 5.66 -1.24
C GLU A 185 -19.39 4.54 -2.12
N ASP A 186 -19.41 4.74 -3.45
CA ASP A 186 -20.02 3.84 -4.42
C ASP A 186 -19.01 3.15 -5.35
N ARG A 187 -17.77 3.64 -5.46
CA ARG A 187 -16.80 3.16 -6.46
C ARG A 187 -15.35 3.17 -6.01
N LEU A 188 -14.57 2.27 -6.64
CA LEU A 188 -13.12 2.38 -6.74
C LEU A 188 -12.76 2.93 -8.13
N ILE A 189 -11.96 4.00 -8.17
CA ILE A 189 -11.65 4.73 -9.41
C ILE A 189 -10.14 4.83 -9.57
N SER A 190 -9.61 4.38 -10.71
CA SER A 190 -8.19 4.53 -11.03
C SER A 190 -7.78 6.01 -11.12
N ASN A 191 -6.65 6.36 -10.48
CA ASN A 191 -6.07 7.69 -10.59
C ASN A 191 -5.54 8.00 -12.00
N LYS A 192 -5.36 6.98 -12.84
CA LYS A 192 -4.87 7.10 -14.22
C LYS A 192 -5.95 7.55 -15.20
N LEU A 193 -7.22 7.54 -14.77
CA LEU A 193 -8.32 8.04 -15.59
C LEU A 193 -8.33 9.57 -15.63
N SER A 194 -8.05 10.12 -16.79
CA SER A 194 -7.87 11.57 -16.98
C SER A 194 -9.18 12.38 -16.96
N ASN A 195 -10.33 11.74 -17.18
CA ASN A 195 -11.61 12.43 -17.30
C ASN A 195 -12.71 11.81 -16.45
N LYS A 196 -12.73 12.16 -15.16
CA LYS A 196 -13.71 11.65 -14.19
C LYS A 196 -15.17 11.97 -14.55
N LYS A 197 -15.43 13.08 -15.28
CA LYS A 197 -16.80 13.49 -15.67
C LYS A 197 -17.42 12.60 -16.74
N ARG A 198 -16.61 11.87 -17.52
CA ARG A 198 -17.12 10.94 -18.56
C ARG A 198 -17.28 9.51 -18.04
N ILE A 199 -16.80 9.22 -16.84
CA ILE A 199 -16.83 7.88 -16.25
C ILE A 199 -18.26 7.33 -16.22
N ASP A 200 -19.21 8.12 -15.74
CA ASP A 200 -20.62 7.71 -15.61
C ASP A 200 -21.27 7.34 -16.95
N LYS A 201 -20.88 8.02 -18.04
CA LYS A 201 -21.41 7.75 -19.38
C LYS A 201 -20.90 6.43 -19.96
N TYR A 202 -19.64 6.05 -19.67
CA TYR A 202 -19.01 4.88 -20.27
C TYR A 202 -19.18 3.61 -19.45
N PHE A 203 -19.46 3.72 -18.14
CA PHE A 203 -19.52 2.57 -17.24
C PHE A 203 -20.93 2.22 -16.75
N LYS A 204 -21.95 3.03 -17.10
CA LYS A 204 -23.35 2.64 -16.93
C LYS A 204 -23.62 1.40 -17.81
N ASP A 205 -24.13 0.33 -17.21
CA ASP A 205 -24.59 -0.89 -17.91
C ASP A 205 -23.50 -1.80 -18.52
N LYS A 206 -22.23 -1.72 -18.08
CA LYS A 206 -21.21 -2.63 -18.57
C LYS A 206 -21.21 -3.97 -17.82
N ASN A 207 -21.29 -5.06 -18.59
CA ASN A 207 -21.02 -6.38 -18.09
C ASN A 207 -19.51 -6.55 -17.86
N TYR A 208 -19.09 -6.59 -16.60
CA TYR A 208 -17.70 -6.84 -16.26
C TYR A 208 -17.27 -8.26 -16.69
N LYS A 209 -16.22 -8.37 -17.51
CA LYS A 209 -15.62 -9.64 -17.80
C LYS A 209 -14.94 -10.17 -16.54
N LYS A 210 -15.42 -11.27 -15.98
CA LYS A 210 -14.83 -11.89 -14.80
C LYS A 210 -13.48 -12.53 -15.15
N PHE A 211 -12.46 -12.24 -14.33
CA PHE A 211 -11.16 -12.88 -14.33
C PHE A 211 -11.05 -13.77 -13.09
N THR A 212 -10.15 -14.72 -13.13
CA THR A 212 -9.81 -15.51 -11.94
C THR A 212 -8.98 -14.69 -10.95
N THR A 213 -9.01 -15.04 -9.67
CA THR A 213 -8.16 -14.41 -8.64
C THR A 213 -6.68 -14.39 -9.02
N LYS A 214 -6.18 -15.47 -9.65
CA LYS A 214 -4.79 -15.55 -10.14
C LYS A 214 -4.50 -14.54 -11.24
N GLU A 215 -5.44 -14.31 -12.13
CA GLU A 215 -5.31 -13.34 -13.22
C GLU A 215 -5.31 -11.91 -12.66
N TYR A 216 -6.18 -11.56 -11.72
CA TYR A 216 -6.16 -10.26 -11.06
C TYR A 216 -4.82 -10.01 -10.34
N ILE A 217 -4.34 -10.98 -9.55
CA ILE A 217 -3.04 -10.86 -8.87
C ILE A 217 -1.90 -10.66 -9.89
N ALA A 218 -1.92 -11.37 -11.01
CA ALA A 218 -0.93 -11.22 -12.06
C ALA A 218 -0.97 -9.82 -12.72
N LEU A 219 -2.17 -9.27 -12.92
CA LEU A 219 -2.37 -7.89 -13.39
C LEU A 219 -1.80 -6.88 -12.40
N GLY A 220 -2.13 -6.99 -11.12
CA GLY A 220 -1.66 -6.07 -10.07
C GLY A 220 -0.16 -6.08 -9.89
N ARG A 221 0.49 -7.23 -10.05
CA ARG A 221 1.96 -7.34 -10.05
C ARG A 221 2.63 -6.70 -11.25
N SER A 222 1.87 -6.14 -12.18
CA SER A 222 2.42 -5.74 -13.48
C SER A 222 3.20 -6.90 -14.17
N LEU A 223 3.03 -8.13 -13.71
CA LEU A 223 3.57 -9.32 -14.38
C LEU A 223 2.71 -9.70 -15.57
N TYR A 224 1.78 -8.78 -15.88
CA TYR A 224 1.11 -8.72 -17.13
C TYR A 224 0.35 -9.91 -17.54
N HIS A 225 -0.67 -9.64 -17.98
CA HIS A 225 -1.33 -10.08 -19.18
C HIS A 225 -0.66 -11.30 -19.84
N HIS A 226 0.62 -11.64 -19.58
CA HIS A 226 1.29 -12.83 -20.09
C HIS A 226 0.53 -14.13 -19.84
N ASN A 227 -0.27 -14.19 -18.78
CA ASN A 227 -1.09 -15.35 -18.45
C ASN A 227 -2.53 -15.27 -18.98
N ILE A 228 -2.97 -14.13 -19.48
CA ILE A 228 -4.30 -13.96 -20.05
C ILE A 228 -4.29 -14.41 -21.51
N LYS A 229 -5.12 -15.41 -21.84
CA LYS A 229 -5.16 -16.03 -23.17
C LYS A 229 -5.40 -15.02 -24.31
N SER A 230 -6.29 -14.05 -24.10
CA SER A 230 -6.56 -12.97 -25.05
C SER A 230 -5.36 -12.06 -25.28
N TYR A 231 -4.59 -11.75 -24.23
CA TYR A 231 -3.38 -10.96 -24.33
C TYR A 231 -2.28 -11.68 -25.14
N LYS A 232 -2.04 -12.96 -24.85
CA LYS A 232 -1.10 -13.77 -25.66
C LYS A 232 -1.47 -13.76 -27.14
N LYS A 233 -2.77 -13.85 -27.44
CA LYS A 233 -3.28 -13.78 -28.81
C LYS A 233 -3.04 -12.40 -29.42
N PHE A 234 -3.30 -11.32 -28.67
CA PHE A 234 -3.06 -9.94 -29.09
C PHE A 234 -1.58 -9.66 -29.37
N ILE A 235 -0.67 -10.04 -28.45
CA ILE A 235 0.77 -9.92 -28.66
C ILE A 235 1.25 -10.71 -29.87
N LYS A 236 0.74 -11.93 -30.07
CA LYS A 236 1.07 -12.73 -31.24
C LYS A 236 0.63 -12.03 -32.54
N MET A 237 -0.52 -11.40 -32.53
CA MET A 237 -1.02 -10.62 -33.65
C MET A 237 -0.14 -9.39 -33.91
N LEU A 238 0.19 -8.63 -32.88
CA LEU A 238 1.08 -7.44 -33.02
C LEU A 238 2.47 -7.81 -33.51
N LYS A 239 3.05 -8.93 -33.07
CA LYS A 239 4.37 -9.42 -33.53
C LYS A 239 4.41 -9.75 -35.04
N ASN A 240 3.27 -10.00 -35.66
CA ASN A 240 3.19 -10.19 -37.10
C ASN A 240 3.32 -8.88 -37.89
N TYR A 241 3.03 -7.74 -37.26
CA TYR A 241 3.03 -6.42 -37.91
C TYR A 241 4.17 -5.49 -37.45
N TYR A 242 4.76 -5.77 -36.28
CA TYR A 242 5.78 -4.89 -35.68
C TYR A 242 6.98 -5.69 -35.15
N VAL A 243 8.17 -5.18 -35.43
CA VAL A 243 9.41 -5.70 -34.84
C VAL A 243 9.64 -4.97 -33.50
N PHE A 244 9.35 -5.64 -32.39
CA PHE A 244 9.59 -5.09 -31.07
C PHE A 244 11.06 -5.21 -30.67
N LYS A 245 11.78 -4.09 -30.59
CA LYS A 245 13.13 -4.03 -30.01
C LYS A 245 13.02 -3.93 -28.49
N LYS A 246 13.47 -4.95 -27.77
CA LYS A 246 13.85 -5.01 -26.33
C LYS A 246 12.96 -4.37 -25.22
N ASN A 247 11.81 -3.75 -25.50
CA ASN A 247 10.97 -3.13 -24.47
C ASN A 247 9.47 -3.42 -24.67
N GLU A 248 9.12 -4.71 -24.83
CA GLU A 248 7.71 -5.15 -24.97
C GLU A 248 6.81 -4.60 -23.85
N ASN A 249 7.35 -4.42 -22.64
CA ASN A 249 6.62 -3.94 -21.48
C ASN A 249 6.19 -2.46 -21.56
N LYS A 250 6.97 -1.58 -22.21
CA LYS A 250 6.62 -0.15 -22.35
C LYS A 250 5.57 0.10 -23.42
N VAL A 251 5.60 -0.65 -24.51
CA VAL A 251 4.64 -0.52 -25.62
C VAL A 251 3.23 -0.86 -25.15
N MET A 252 3.11 -1.80 -24.23
CA MET A 252 1.83 -2.27 -23.72
C MET A 252 1.16 -1.33 -22.74
N GLN A 253 1.92 -0.59 -21.94
CA GLN A 253 1.36 0.48 -21.11
C GLN A 253 0.76 1.61 -21.97
N VAL A 254 1.34 1.86 -23.14
CA VAL A 254 0.85 2.87 -24.08
C VAL A 254 -0.40 2.40 -24.82
N SER A 255 -0.49 1.14 -25.24
CA SER A 255 -1.66 0.63 -25.97
C SER A 255 -2.94 0.60 -25.12
N TRP A 256 -2.86 0.33 -23.82
CA TRP A 256 -4.01 0.42 -22.92
C TRP A 256 -4.47 1.86 -22.67
N SER A 257 -3.55 2.81 -22.68
CA SER A 257 -3.90 4.23 -22.56
C SER A 257 -4.47 4.82 -23.86
N VAL A 258 -4.16 4.24 -25.01
CA VAL A 258 -4.66 4.67 -26.33
C VAL A 258 -6.08 4.14 -26.59
N ASN A 259 -6.39 2.89 -26.24
CA ASN A 259 -7.74 2.32 -26.43
C ASN A 259 -8.84 2.97 -25.56
N ILE A 260 -8.47 3.73 -24.52
CA ILE A 260 -9.41 4.55 -23.73
C ILE A 260 -9.62 5.94 -24.36
N LYS A 261 -8.79 6.35 -25.34
CA LYS A 261 -8.86 7.68 -25.98
C LYS A 261 -9.59 7.72 -27.33
N GLU A 262 -9.76 6.60 -28.01
CA GLU A 262 -10.28 6.57 -29.39
C GLU A 262 -11.72 6.03 -29.53
N GLU A 263 -12.40 5.67 -28.44
CA GLU A 263 -13.85 5.40 -28.41
C GLU A 263 -14.56 6.43 -27.50
#